data_ac5c351c95d0b338edb42960125eddc2
#
_entry.id   ac5c351c95d0b338edb42960125eddc2
#
_cell.length_a   1.000
_cell.length_b   1.000
_cell.length_c   1.000
_cell.angle_alpha   90.00
_cell.angle_beta   90.00
_cell.angle_gamma   90.00
#
_symmetry.space_group_name_H-M   'P 1'
#
loop_
_entity.id
_entity.type
_entity.pdbx_description
1 polymer ?
#
loop_
_entity_poly.entity_id
_entity_poly.type
_entity_poly.pdbx_seq_one_letter_code
_entity_poly.pdbx_strand_id
1 'polypeptide(L)'
;MSENKKISFKKYIETTSKILKERGLEIVHRKKLLDYYLHKYDSYEQYKEAQIKLNKKKLNLVWADEKTLKKVADIIKKSISEQNETKNKIFGICHGARNGFEQKFLKNEIPNSEIVGTDISETVLEFEDSVHWDFHDEKTEWLEKFDFVYSNSLDQSWKPKLALSAWLNQIKLNGLVIIEHSIYHSPEHADEGDPFGVRPTVMPYILTDWFGHQISINHCILEKKNVFSSNIKVWLFILKKISNVKF
;
A
#
# COMPACT_ATOMS: atom_id res chain seq x y z
N MET A 1 -29.85 12.38 49.37
CA MET A 1 -28.90 11.64 48.48
C MET A 1 -29.38 11.85 47.06
N SER A 2 -28.67 12.69 46.29
CA SER A 2 -29.05 13.01 44.92
C SER A 2 -28.62 11.84 44.00
N GLU A 3 -29.59 11.23 43.33
CA GLU A 3 -29.35 10.26 42.26
C GLU A 3 -28.60 10.96 41.12
N ASN A 4 -27.32 10.69 40.99
CA ASN A 4 -26.52 11.03 39.81
C ASN A 4 -27.04 10.21 38.60
N LYS A 5 -28.04 10.75 37.87
CA LYS A 5 -28.47 10.18 36.60
C LYS A 5 -27.26 10.16 35.66
N LYS A 6 -26.71 8.97 35.38
CA LYS A 6 -25.71 8.78 34.33
C LYS A 6 -26.31 9.24 33.00
N ILE A 7 -25.87 10.39 32.50
CA ILE A 7 -26.20 10.87 31.17
C ILE A 7 -25.60 9.87 30.17
N SER A 8 -26.42 9.37 29.23
CA SER A 8 -25.89 8.48 28.19
C SER A 8 -24.83 9.20 27.35
N PHE A 9 -23.81 8.48 26.92
CA PHE A 9 -22.71 9.05 26.07
C PHE A 9 -23.28 9.80 24.85
N LYS A 10 -24.32 9.27 24.21
CA LYS A 10 -25.01 9.91 23.09
C LYS A 10 -25.56 11.29 23.48
N LYS A 11 -26.26 11.42 24.62
CA LYS A 11 -26.81 12.69 25.12
C LYS A 11 -25.71 13.68 25.50
N TYR A 12 -24.59 13.18 26.02
CA TYR A 12 -23.40 14.00 26.29
C TYR A 12 -22.85 14.64 25.02
N ILE A 13 -22.64 13.85 23.94
CA ILE A 13 -22.19 14.33 22.64
C ILE A 13 -23.14 15.35 22.03
N GLU A 14 -24.46 15.09 22.09
CA GLU A 14 -25.48 16.00 21.55
C GLU A 14 -25.46 17.36 22.28
N THR A 15 -25.34 17.35 23.60
CA THR A 15 -25.31 18.57 24.41
C THR A 15 -24.02 19.36 24.12
N THR A 16 -22.86 18.69 24.07
CA THR A 16 -21.59 19.33 23.79
C THR A 16 -21.57 19.91 22.37
N SER A 17 -22.12 19.19 21.40
CA SER A 17 -22.23 19.65 20.00
C SER A 17 -23.04 20.96 19.90
N LYS A 18 -24.15 21.07 20.65
CA LYS A 18 -24.95 22.28 20.67
C LYS A 18 -24.19 23.50 21.22
N ILE A 19 -23.49 23.32 22.33
CA ILE A 19 -22.68 24.38 22.95
C ILE A 19 -21.55 24.85 22.04
N LEU A 20 -20.90 23.91 21.32
CA LEU A 20 -19.83 24.24 20.40
C LEU A 20 -20.31 24.99 19.17
N LYS A 21 -21.47 24.59 18.61
CA LYS A 21 -22.09 25.29 17.47
C LYS A 21 -22.42 26.75 17.76
N GLU A 22 -22.88 27.06 18.98
CA GLU A 22 -23.16 28.44 19.43
C GLU A 22 -21.89 29.32 19.42
N ARG A 23 -20.69 28.71 19.41
CA ARG A 23 -19.37 29.36 19.34
C ARG A 23 -18.70 29.24 17.96
N GLY A 24 -19.43 28.83 16.95
CA GLY A 24 -18.89 28.60 15.61
C GLY A 24 -17.99 27.40 15.49
N LEU A 25 -18.03 26.47 16.46
CA LEU A 25 -17.26 25.23 16.47
C LEU A 25 -18.16 24.03 16.23
N GLU A 26 -17.61 22.94 15.71
CA GLU A 26 -18.35 21.68 15.56
C GLU A 26 -17.54 20.48 16.07
N ILE A 27 -18.25 19.45 16.56
CA ILE A 27 -17.65 18.14 16.80
C ILE A 27 -17.61 17.42 15.47
N VAL A 28 -16.42 17.23 14.93
CA VAL A 28 -16.22 16.41 13.72
C VAL A 28 -15.89 14.99 14.14
N HIS A 29 -16.58 14.03 13.55
CA HIS A 29 -16.27 12.62 13.81
C HIS A 29 -14.81 12.34 13.41
N ARG A 30 -14.00 11.76 14.32
CA ARG A 30 -12.57 11.51 14.11
C ARG A 30 -12.26 10.84 12.76
N LYS A 31 -13.15 9.94 12.30
CA LYS A 31 -13.04 9.28 11.01
C LYS A 31 -13.00 10.27 9.83
N LYS A 32 -13.60 11.46 9.96
CA LYS A 32 -13.57 12.52 8.93
C LYS A 32 -12.35 13.41 8.97
N LEU A 33 -11.67 13.45 10.12
CA LEU A 33 -10.46 14.27 10.35
C LEU A 33 -9.17 13.49 10.20
N LEU A 34 -9.22 12.16 10.14
CA LEU A 34 -8.02 11.35 9.95
C LEU A 34 -7.51 11.52 8.52
N ASP A 35 -6.20 11.68 8.41
CA ASP A 35 -5.51 11.65 7.12
C ASP A 35 -5.67 10.28 6.45
N TYR A 36 -5.89 9.24 7.25
CA TYR A 36 -6.21 7.88 6.80
C TYR A 36 -7.15 7.19 7.78
N TYR A 37 -7.76 6.11 7.34
CA TYR A 37 -8.52 5.16 8.16
C TYR A 37 -7.79 3.83 8.22
N LEU A 38 -7.84 3.19 9.37
CA LEU A 38 -7.33 1.84 9.57
C LEU A 38 -8.39 0.99 10.25
N HIS A 39 -8.85 -0.06 9.57
CA HIS A 39 -9.73 -1.06 10.17
C HIS A 39 -8.98 -1.80 11.28
N LYS A 40 -9.65 -2.03 12.40
CA LYS A 40 -9.07 -2.72 13.56
C LYS A 40 -9.54 -4.16 13.58
N TYR A 41 -8.58 -5.06 13.64
CA TYR A 41 -8.81 -6.47 13.92
C TYR A 41 -8.52 -6.75 15.40
N ASP A 42 -9.15 -7.80 15.94
CA ASP A 42 -8.92 -8.23 17.32
C ASP A 42 -7.56 -8.92 17.45
N SER A 43 -7.09 -9.58 16.39
CA SER A 43 -5.79 -10.25 16.35
C SER A 43 -5.19 -10.27 14.94
N TYR A 44 -3.90 -10.66 14.85
CA TYR A 44 -3.24 -10.90 13.57
C TYR A 44 -3.88 -12.08 12.81
N GLU A 45 -4.30 -13.11 13.53
CA GLU A 45 -4.94 -14.29 12.95
C GLU A 45 -6.24 -13.90 12.23
N GLN A 46 -7.07 -13.06 12.85
CA GLN A 46 -8.30 -12.54 12.21
C GLN A 46 -7.97 -11.79 10.91
N TYR A 47 -6.98 -10.90 10.94
CA TYR A 47 -6.51 -10.21 9.73
C TYR A 47 -6.07 -11.21 8.66
N LYS A 48 -5.18 -12.14 9.02
CA LYS A 48 -4.62 -13.14 8.09
C LYS A 48 -5.71 -14.00 7.45
N GLU A 49 -6.65 -14.49 8.26
CA GLU A 49 -7.80 -15.28 7.76
C GLU A 49 -8.67 -14.50 6.79
N ALA A 50 -8.97 -13.22 7.09
CA ALA A 50 -9.74 -12.36 6.22
C ALA A 50 -9.04 -12.18 4.86
N GLN A 51 -7.73 -11.90 4.85
CA GLN A 51 -6.95 -11.72 3.62
C GLN A 51 -6.84 -13.01 2.81
N ILE A 52 -6.57 -14.16 3.44
CA ILE A 52 -6.52 -15.46 2.75
C ILE A 52 -7.87 -15.79 2.12
N LYS A 53 -8.97 -15.59 2.84
CA LYS A 53 -10.33 -15.82 2.32
C LYS A 53 -10.62 -14.96 1.09
N LEU A 54 -10.27 -13.69 1.14
CA LEU A 54 -10.44 -12.76 0.01
C LEU A 54 -9.56 -13.12 -1.17
N ASN A 55 -8.30 -13.47 -0.93
CA ASN A 55 -7.37 -13.92 -1.96
C ASN A 55 -7.94 -15.12 -2.71
N LYS A 56 -8.35 -16.19 -2.01
CA LYS A 56 -8.96 -17.39 -2.62
C LYS A 56 -10.21 -17.06 -3.44
N LYS A 57 -11.07 -16.17 -2.95
CA LYS A 57 -12.28 -15.73 -3.66
C LYS A 57 -11.95 -14.96 -4.95
N LYS A 58 -10.86 -14.20 -4.95
CA LYS A 58 -10.47 -13.32 -6.06
C LYS A 58 -9.31 -13.89 -6.89
N LEU A 59 -8.94 -15.18 -6.72
CA LEU A 59 -7.71 -15.76 -7.30
C LEU A 59 -7.58 -15.55 -8.81
N ASN A 60 -8.69 -15.68 -9.55
CA ASN A 60 -8.72 -15.52 -11.01
C ASN A 60 -8.94 -14.07 -11.47
N LEU A 61 -9.04 -13.11 -10.54
CA LEU A 61 -9.21 -11.69 -10.88
C LEU A 61 -7.85 -11.01 -10.93
N VAL A 62 -7.63 -10.21 -11.96
CA VAL A 62 -6.44 -9.39 -12.12
C VAL A 62 -6.83 -7.94 -11.93
N TRP A 63 -6.24 -7.28 -10.94
CA TRP A 63 -6.40 -5.86 -10.71
C TRP A 63 -5.46 -5.03 -11.59
N ALA A 64 -4.21 -5.48 -11.71
CA ALA A 64 -3.22 -4.82 -12.55
C ALA A 64 -3.62 -4.91 -14.03
N ASP A 65 -3.33 -3.88 -14.82
CA ASP A 65 -3.46 -3.91 -16.27
C ASP A 65 -2.11 -3.70 -16.94
N GLU A 66 -1.98 -4.25 -18.15
CA GLU A 66 -0.74 -4.24 -18.91
C GLU A 66 -0.23 -2.82 -19.18
N LYS A 67 -1.13 -1.86 -19.46
CA LYS A 67 -0.76 -0.48 -19.74
C LYS A 67 -0.10 0.19 -18.54
N THR A 68 -0.68 0.00 -17.34
CA THR A 68 -0.12 0.55 -16.10
C THR A 68 1.19 -0.13 -15.77
N LEU A 69 1.27 -1.47 -15.88
CA LEU A 69 2.50 -2.21 -15.62
C LEU A 69 3.61 -1.88 -16.62
N LYS A 70 3.28 -1.63 -17.90
CA LYS A 70 4.27 -1.15 -18.88
C LYS A 70 4.85 0.20 -18.48
N LYS A 71 4.01 1.12 -18.00
CA LYS A 71 4.46 2.40 -17.45
C LYS A 71 5.40 2.20 -16.24
N VAL A 72 5.05 1.28 -15.35
CA VAL A 72 5.89 0.90 -14.21
C VAL A 72 7.25 0.37 -14.69
N ALA A 73 7.26 -0.53 -15.67
CA ALA A 73 8.49 -1.06 -16.27
C ALA A 73 9.36 0.05 -16.87
N ASP A 74 8.76 1.00 -17.60
CA ASP A 74 9.50 2.12 -18.20
C ASP A 74 10.11 3.05 -17.15
N ILE A 75 9.41 3.30 -16.03
CA ILE A 75 9.94 4.07 -14.90
C ILE A 75 11.13 3.36 -14.26
N ILE A 76 11.02 2.04 -14.04
CA ILE A 76 12.12 1.24 -13.48
C ILE A 76 13.33 1.27 -14.39
N LYS A 77 13.17 0.98 -15.68
CA LYS A 77 14.26 1.01 -16.68
C LYS A 77 14.95 2.37 -16.72
N LYS A 78 14.18 3.45 -16.74
CA LYS A 78 14.70 4.82 -16.71
C LYS A 78 15.51 5.09 -15.45
N SER A 79 14.98 4.76 -14.27
CA SER A 79 15.67 4.97 -13.00
C SER A 79 17.00 4.22 -12.93
N ILE A 80 17.06 3.00 -13.46
CA ILE A 80 18.29 2.20 -13.48
C ILE A 80 19.30 2.80 -14.44
N SER A 81 18.88 3.24 -15.63
CA SER A 81 19.78 3.88 -16.61
C SER A 81 20.38 5.19 -16.10
N GLU A 82 19.64 5.96 -15.30
CA GLU A 82 20.10 7.21 -14.69
C GLU A 82 21.17 7.01 -13.60
N GLN A 83 21.29 5.80 -13.05
CA GLN A 83 22.30 5.48 -12.04
C GLN A 83 23.71 5.26 -12.62
N ASN A 84 23.86 5.29 -13.94
CA ASN A 84 25.12 5.05 -14.67
C ASN A 84 25.85 3.74 -14.29
N GLU A 85 25.15 2.82 -13.65
CA GLU A 85 25.68 1.50 -13.30
C GLU A 85 25.31 0.51 -14.40
N THR A 86 26.28 -0.16 -14.98
CA THR A 86 26.05 -1.35 -15.82
C THR A 86 25.60 -2.50 -14.91
N LYS A 87 24.32 -2.55 -14.61
CA LYS A 87 23.76 -3.66 -13.82
C LYS A 87 23.62 -4.89 -14.69
N ASN A 88 24.36 -5.93 -14.35
CA ASN A 88 24.25 -7.22 -15.03
C ASN A 88 22.88 -7.88 -14.82
N LYS A 89 22.18 -7.58 -13.73
CA LYS A 89 20.88 -8.15 -13.40
C LYS A 89 20.05 -7.20 -12.53
N ILE A 90 18.78 -7.11 -12.82
CA ILE A 90 17.81 -6.30 -12.09
C ILE A 90 17.01 -7.21 -11.16
N PHE A 91 16.90 -6.86 -9.88
CA PHE A 91 16.13 -7.60 -8.90
C PHE A 91 14.89 -6.81 -8.50
N GLY A 92 13.72 -7.44 -8.57
CA GLY A 92 12.46 -6.83 -8.20
C GLY A 92 11.60 -7.72 -7.31
N ILE A 93 10.68 -7.10 -6.57
CA ILE A 93 9.67 -7.81 -5.79
C ILE A 93 8.30 -7.15 -5.96
N CYS A 94 7.27 -7.98 -6.15
CA CYS A 94 5.87 -7.57 -6.23
C CYS A 94 5.13 -8.08 -4.98
N HIS A 95 4.66 -7.20 -4.11
CA HIS A 95 3.94 -7.57 -2.91
C HIS A 95 2.42 -7.60 -3.13
N GLY A 96 1.75 -8.63 -2.60
CA GLY A 96 0.33 -8.88 -2.80
C GLY A 96 0.00 -9.38 -4.20
N ALA A 97 0.90 -10.17 -4.78
CA ALA A 97 0.88 -10.57 -6.20
C ALA A 97 -0.12 -11.68 -6.53
N ARG A 98 -0.90 -12.14 -5.59
CA ARG A 98 -2.00 -13.13 -5.68
C ARG A 98 -1.80 -14.27 -6.66
N ASN A 99 -1.87 -14.01 -7.97
CA ASN A 99 -1.83 -15.00 -9.06
C ASN A 99 -0.62 -14.83 -9.98
N GLY A 100 0.38 -14.08 -9.55
CA GLY A 100 1.64 -13.97 -10.26
C GLY A 100 1.62 -13.10 -11.53
N PHE A 101 0.54 -12.38 -11.80
CA PHE A 101 0.42 -11.59 -13.03
C PHE A 101 1.44 -10.46 -13.09
N GLU A 102 1.63 -9.72 -12.00
CA GLU A 102 2.49 -8.55 -11.92
C GLU A 102 3.97 -8.89 -12.16
N GLN A 103 4.52 -9.86 -11.39
CA GLN A 103 5.92 -10.24 -11.55
C GLN A 103 6.19 -10.86 -12.92
N LYS A 104 5.27 -11.67 -13.44
CA LYS A 104 5.40 -12.26 -14.78
C LYS A 104 5.44 -11.21 -15.86
N PHE A 105 4.52 -10.23 -15.81
CA PHE A 105 4.47 -9.13 -16.79
C PHE A 105 5.74 -8.27 -16.72
N LEU A 106 6.12 -7.83 -15.52
CA LEU A 106 7.31 -6.99 -15.34
C LEU A 106 8.60 -7.72 -15.75
N LYS A 107 8.72 -9.02 -15.49
CA LYS A 107 9.85 -9.84 -15.92
C LYS A 107 9.98 -9.89 -17.45
N ASN A 108 8.86 -9.91 -18.17
CA ASN A 108 8.86 -9.87 -19.64
C ASN A 108 9.23 -8.49 -20.19
N GLU A 109 8.82 -7.42 -19.51
CA GLU A 109 9.07 -6.04 -19.94
C GLU A 109 10.47 -5.50 -19.55
N ILE A 110 11.11 -6.11 -18.55
CA ILE A 110 12.42 -5.67 -18.03
C ILE A 110 13.47 -6.75 -18.33
N PRO A 111 14.28 -6.59 -19.39
CA PRO A 111 15.31 -7.57 -19.74
C PRO A 111 16.32 -7.78 -18.60
N ASN A 112 16.86 -8.98 -18.49
CA ASN A 112 17.85 -9.38 -17.48
C ASN A 112 17.38 -9.13 -16.03
N SER A 113 16.08 -9.35 -15.78
CA SER A 113 15.50 -9.21 -14.44
C SER A 113 15.19 -10.55 -13.78
N GLU A 114 15.23 -10.52 -12.45
CA GLU A 114 14.70 -11.55 -11.57
C GLU A 114 13.67 -10.87 -10.66
N ILE A 115 12.39 -11.23 -10.83
CA ILE A 115 11.29 -10.58 -10.14
C ILE A 115 10.47 -11.65 -9.44
N VAL A 116 10.29 -11.49 -8.13
CA VAL A 116 9.53 -12.41 -7.28
C VAL A 116 8.22 -11.77 -6.84
N GLY A 117 7.15 -12.56 -6.83
CA GLY A 117 5.85 -12.18 -6.25
C GLY A 117 5.69 -12.74 -4.84
N THR A 118 5.01 -12.02 -3.96
CA THR A 118 4.65 -12.52 -2.62
C THR A 118 3.17 -12.37 -2.35
N ASP A 119 2.62 -13.27 -1.57
CA ASP A 119 1.27 -13.17 -1.03
C ASP A 119 1.16 -13.89 0.31
N ILE A 120 0.25 -13.41 1.17
CA ILE A 120 -0.04 -14.01 2.48
C ILE A 120 -0.81 -15.34 2.37
N SER A 121 -1.41 -15.61 1.20
CA SER A 121 -2.10 -16.86 0.90
C SER A 121 -1.14 -17.88 0.27
N GLU A 122 -1.19 -19.11 0.75
CA GLU A 122 -0.41 -20.23 0.19
C GLU A 122 -0.72 -20.52 -1.28
N THR A 123 -1.88 -20.08 -1.78
CA THR A 123 -2.26 -20.22 -3.20
C THR A 123 -1.25 -19.58 -4.16
N VAL A 124 -0.45 -18.63 -3.68
CA VAL A 124 0.61 -18.01 -4.50
C VAL A 124 1.66 -19.00 -4.96
N LEU A 125 1.87 -20.11 -4.23
CA LEU A 125 2.83 -21.15 -4.57
C LEU A 125 2.46 -21.94 -5.84
N GLU A 126 1.24 -21.80 -6.35
CA GLU A 126 0.80 -22.35 -7.62
C GLU A 126 1.37 -21.60 -8.84
N PHE A 127 1.98 -20.42 -8.62
CA PHE A 127 2.47 -19.53 -9.67
C PHE A 127 4.00 -19.42 -9.65
N GLU A 128 4.58 -19.35 -10.84
CA GLU A 128 6.02 -19.23 -11.01
C GLU A 128 6.58 -17.95 -10.35
N ASP A 129 7.83 -18.00 -9.92
CA ASP A 129 8.54 -16.89 -9.28
C ASP A 129 7.77 -16.30 -8.08
N SER A 130 7.08 -17.14 -7.31
CA SER A 130 6.24 -16.73 -6.19
C SER A 130 6.70 -17.31 -4.87
N VAL A 131 6.48 -16.54 -3.79
CA VAL A 131 6.83 -16.92 -2.41
C VAL A 131 5.65 -16.64 -1.49
N HIS A 132 5.26 -17.62 -0.69
CA HIS A 132 4.30 -17.44 0.40
C HIS A 132 4.97 -16.62 1.51
N TRP A 133 4.58 -15.36 1.65
CA TRP A 133 5.19 -14.40 2.58
C TRP A 133 4.24 -13.26 2.92
N ASP A 134 4.19 -12.90 4.20
CA ASP A 134 3.51 -11.67 4.63
C ASP A 134 4.42 -10.47 4.38
N PHE A 135 3.95 -9.52 3.61
CA PHE A 135 4.72 -8.34 3.20
C PHE A 135 5.04 -7.35 4.34
N HIS A 136 4.48 -7.57 5.54
CA HIS A 136 4.86 -6.82 6.74
C HIS A 136 6.15 -7.34 7.37
N ASP A 137 6.54 -8.57 7.05
CA ASP A 137 7.66 -9.24 7.67
C ASP A 137 8.96 -8.99 6.91
N GLU A 138 10.04 -8.77 7.66
CA GLU A 138 11.39 -8.69 7.10
C GLU A 138 11.96 -10.09 6.89
N LYS A 139 12.65 -10.29 5.77
CA LYS A 139 13.42 -11.48 5.45
C LYS A 139 14.88 -11.09 5.26
N THR A 140 15.76 -11.67 6.06
CA THR A 140 17.18 -11.28 6.08
C THR A 140 17.84 -11.33 4.70
N GLU A 141 17.51 -12.35 3.88
CA GLU A 141 18.05 -12.52 2.54
C GLU A 141 17.52 -11.49 1.52
N TRP A 142 16.53 -10.68 1.93
CA TRP A 142 15.94 -9.63 1.08
C TRP A 142 16.40 -8.22 1.46
N LEU A 143 17.12 -8.05 2.56
CA LEU A 143 17.62 -6.74 2.98
C LEU A 143 18.55 -6.16 1.90
N GLU A 144 18.23 -4.94 1.46
CA GLU A 144 18.97 -4.19 0.42
C GLU A 144 19.27 -4.99 -0.87
N LYS A 145 18.41 -5.95 -1.18
CA LYS A 145 18.57 -6.84 -2.32
C LYS A 145 17.96 -6.29 -3.59
N PHE A 146 16.78 -5.68 -3.51
CA PHE A 146 15.97 -5.34 -4.68
C PHE A 146 16.29 -3.94 -5.21
N ASP A 147 16.19 -3.78 -6.51
CA ASP A 147 16.25 -2.49 -7.19
C ASP A 147 14.90 -1.78 -7.14
N PHE A 148 13.82 -2.57 -7.04
CA PHE A 148 12.47 -2.01 -6.85
C PHE A 148 11.53 -2.96 -6.09
N VAL A 149 10.54 -2.34 -5.46
CA VAL A 149 9.31 -2.95 -4.95
C VAL A 149 8.15 -2.37 -5.74
N TYR A 150 7.22 -3.21 -6.16
CA TYR A 150 5.92 -2.81 -6.69
C TYR A 150 4.78 -3.41 -5.86
N SER A 151 3.74 -2.64 -5.59
CA SER A 151 2.52 -3.17 -4.99
C SER A 151 1.30 -2.33 -5.36
N ASN A 152 0.18 -3.00 -5.60
CA ASN A 152 -1.17 -2.44 -5.70
C ASN A 152 -2.06 -2.88 -4.54
N SER A 153 -1.46 -3.37 -3.45
CA SER A 153 -2.15 -4.01 -2.31
C SER A 153 -1.81 -3.38 -0.96
N LEU A 154 -1.30 -2.13 -0.95
CA LEU A 154 -1.01 -1.44 0.31
C LEU A 154 -2.26 -1.17 1.16
N ASP A 155 -3.41 -1.00 0.52
CA ASP A 155 -4.73 -0.87 1.15
C ASP A 155 -5.16 -2.11 1.94
N GLN A 156 -4.62 -3.28 1.58
CA GLN A 156 -4.85 -4.54 2.29
C GLN A 156 -3.98 -4.68 3.56
N SER A 157 -3.16 -3.69 3.86
CA SER A 157 -2.27 -3.73 5.03
C SER A 157 -2.97 -3.30 6.32
N TRP A 158 -2.90 -4.15 7.36
CA TRP A 158 -3.37 -3.79 8.71
C TRP A 158 -2.40 -2.92 9.50
N LYS A 159 -1.13 -2.88 9.07
CA LYS A 159 -0.05 -2.03 9.61
C LYS A 159 0.76 -1.40 8.48
N PRO A 160 0.20 -0.44 7.73
CA PRO A 160 0.81 0.08 6.50
C PRO A 160 2.18 0.72 6.71
N LYS A 161 2.42 1.38 7.84
CA LYS A 161 3.75 1.92 8.16
C LYS A 161 4.77 0.80 8.35
N LEU A 162 4.40 -0.33 8.96
CA LEU A 162 5.28 -1.49 9.12
C LEU A 162 5.58 -2.14 7.77
N ALA A 163 4.56 -2.35 6.93
CA ALA A 163 4.73 -2.91 5.59
C ALA A 163 5.71 -2.05 4.76
N LEU A 164 5.46 -0.74 4.69
CA LEU A 164 6.35 0.18 3.96
C LEU A 164 7.76 0.23 4.53
N SER A 165 7.94 0.09 5.87
CA SER A 165 9.26 -0.02 6.49
C SER A 165 9.99 -1.28 6.01
N ALA A 166 9.31 -2.43 5.97
CA ALA A 166 9.87 -3.67 5.44
C ALA A 166 10.27 -3.53 3.96
N TRP A 167 9.40 -2.91 3.13
CA TRP A 167 9.69 -2.69 1.71
C TRP A 167 10.89 -1.77 1.49
N LEU A 168 11.02 -0.71 2.30
CA LEU A 168 12.18 0.20 2.24
C LEU A 168 13.48 -0.49 2.68
N ASN A 169 13.42 -1.43 3.62
CA ASN A 169 14.59 -2.21 4.01
C ASN A 169 15.01 -3.23 2.94
N GLN A 170 14.07 -3.70 2.14
CA GLN A 170 14.33 -4.65 1.05
C GLN A 170 15.01 -4.02 -0.17
N ILE A 171 14.79 -2.73 -0.43
CA ILE A 171 15.40 -2.05 -1.58
C ILE A 171 16.79 -1.49 -1.26
N LYS A 172 17.64 -1.49 -2.27
CA LYS A 172 18.94 -0.81 -2.25
C LYS A 172 18.79 0.69 -2.11
N LEU A 173 19.85 1.37 -1.72
CA LEU A 173 19.94 2.82 -1.85
C LEU A 173 19.73 3.20 -3.32
N ASN A 174 18.97 4.25 -3.58
CA ASN A 174 18.50 4.67 -4.91
C ASN A 174 17.47 3.72 -5.56
N GLY A 175 17.08 2.62 -4.92
CA GLY A 175 15.98 1.76 -5.35
C GLY A 175 14.62 2.45 -5.25
N LEU A 176 13.61 1.87 -5.90
CA LEU A 176 12.26 2.42 -5.98
C LEU A 176 11.26 1.58 -5.18
N VAL A 177 10.35 2.24 -4.45
CA VAL A 177 9.06 1.66 -4.05
C VAL A 177 7.99 2.31 -4.90
N ILE A 178 7.25 1.51 -5.64
CA ILE A 178 6.18 1.96 -6.53
C ILE A 178 4.85 1.43 -6.00
N ILE A 179 3.98 2.36 -5.59
CA ILE A 179 2.66 2.05 -5.02
C ILE A 179 1.60 2.46 -6.03
N GLU A 180 0.81 1.50 -6.50
CA GLU A 180 -0.41 1.80 -7.23
C GLU A 180 -1.58 1.97 -6.25
N HIS A 181 -2.30 3.06 -6.36
CA HIS A 181 -3.36 3.44 -5.45
C HIS A 181 -4.54 4.07 -6.18
N SER A 182 -5.75 3.98 -5.66
CA SER A 182 -6.94 4.53 -6.30
C SER A 182 -7.86 5.28 -5.31
N ILE A 183 -8.87 5.97 -5.84
CA ILE A 183 -9.90 6.59 -5.00
C ILE A 183 -10.72 5.55 -4.22
N TYR A 184 -10.80 4.32 -4.72
CA TYR A 184 -11.47 3.21 -4.03
C TYR A 184 -10.72 2.72 -2.79
N HIS A 185 -9.46 3.13 -2.60
CA HIS A 185 -8.69 2.89 -1.38
C HIS A 185 -8.77 4.08 -0.41
N SER A 186 -9.81 4.92 -0.52
CA SER A 186 -10.05 6.05 0.39
C SER A 186 -10.73 5.60 1.68
N PRO A 187 -10.69 6.41 2.76
CA PRO A 187 -11.28 6.06 4.07
C PRO A 187 -12.75 5.62 4.01
N GLU A 188 -13.49 6.10 3.02
CA GLU A 188 -14.90 5.80 2.83
C GLU A 188 -15.14 4.35 2.37
N HIS A 189 -14.13 3.74 1.73
CA HIS A 189 -14.19 2.39 1.17
C HIS A 189 -13.44 1.36 2.00
N ALA A 190 -12.70 1.80 3.03
CA ALA A 190 -11.93 0.89 3.86
C ALA A 190 -12.83 0.03 4.75
N ASP A 191 -12.58 -1.27 4.74
CA ASP A 191 -13.31 -2.29 5.50
C ASP A 191 -12.37 -3.42 5.97
N GLU A 192 -12.95 -4.58 6.32
CA GLU A 192 -12.18 -5.76 6.71
C GLU A 192 -11.30 -6.31 5.59
N GLY A 193 -11.70 -6.15 4.33
CA GLY A 193 -10.93 -6.64 3.18
C GLY A 193 -9.80 -5.73 2.76
N ASP A 194 -10.06 -4.43 2.83
CA ASP A 194 -9.15 -3.36 2.43
C ASP A 194 -8.98 -2.40 3.63
N PRO A 195 -8.23 -2.81 4.69
CA PRO A 195 -8.23 -2.15 6.00
C PRO A 195 -7.60 -0.76 6.03
N PHE A 196 -6.71 -0.43 5.09
CA PHE A 196 -6.04 0.86 5.05
C PHE A 196 -6.63 1.77 3.98
N GLY A 197 -7.40 2.77 4.43
CA GLY A 197 -8.00 3.77 3.54
C GLY A 197 -7.33 5.13 3.66
N VAL A 198 -6.80 5.64 2.55
CA VAL A 198 -6.23 6.98 2.45
C VAL A 198 -6.58 7.60 1.09
N ARG A 199 -6.93 8.89 1.08
CA ARG A 199 -7.19 9.58 -0.19
C ARG A 199 -5.90 9.75 -0.98
N PRO A 200 -5.90 9.55 -2.30
CA PRO A 200 -4.71 9.72 -3.13
C PRO A 200 -4.02 11.09 -2.95
N THR A 201 -4.79 12.13 -2.71
CA THR A 201 -4.28 13.50 -2.47
C THR A 201 -3.59 13.68 -1.12
N VAL A 202 -3.85 12.78 -0.16
CA VAL A 202 -3.27 12.78 1.19
C VAL A 202 -2.08 11.84 1.30
N MET A 203 -2.02 10.82 0.45
CA MET A 203 -0.95 9.81 0.47
C MET A 203 0.47 10.41 0.50
N PRO A 204 0.84 11.43 -0.31
CA PRO A 204 2.18 12.04 -0.24
C PRO A 204 2.51 12.60 1.14
N TYR A 205 1.54 13.21 1.81
CA TYR A 205 1.71 13.72 3.18
C TYR A 205 2.01 12.57 4.15
N ILE A 206 1.22 11.49 4.11
CA ILE A 206 1.41 10.31 4.97
C ILE A 206 2.79 9.68 4.74
N LEU A 207 3.19 9.51 3.49
CA LEU A 207 4.49 8.94 3.13
C LEU A 207 5.63 9.82 3.63
N THR A 208 5.50 11.14 3.52
CA THR A 208 6.51 12.11 3.98
C THR A 208 6.55 12.19 5.51
N ASP A 209 5.40 12.16 6.19
CA ASP A 209 5.33 12.12 7.64
C ASP A 209 6.00 10.88 8.22
N TRP A 210 5.82 9.74 7.57
CA TRP A 210 6.39 8.48 8.04
C TRP A 210 7.86 8.28 7.70
N PHE A 211 8.30 8.70 6.50
CA PHE A 211 9.58 8.32 5.93
C PHE A 211 10.33 9.47 5.22
N GLY A 212 9.94 10.72 5.38
CA GLY A 212 10.48 11.84 4.61
C GLY A 212 12.00 12.03 4.69
N HIS A 213 12.66 11.46 5.71
CA HIS A 213 14.12 11.46 5.84
C HIS A 213 14.78 10.26 5.13
N GLN A 214 14.01 9.26 4.70
CA GLN A 214 14.50 8.06 4.01
C GLN A 214 14.14 8.03 2.54
N ILE A 215 13.11 8.78 2.13
CA ILE A 215 12.58 8.75 0.77
C ILE A 215 12.51 10.12 0.13
N SER A 216 12.58 10.12 -1.19
CA SER A 216 12.11 11.22 -2.03
C SER A 216 10.91 10.74 -2.83
N ILE A 217 9.83 11.52 -2.86
CA ILE A 217 8.69 11.25 -3.74
C ILE A 217 9.04 11.84 -5.11
N ASN A 218 9.50 11.00 -6.02
CA ASN A 218 9.97 11.45 -7.33
C ASN A 218 8.83 11.80 -8.27
N HIS A 219 7.75 10.98 -8.23
CA HIS A 219 6.58 11.18 -9.09
C HIS A 219 5.30 10.76 -8.38
N CYS A 220 4.23 11.48 -8.69
CA CYS A 220 2.86 11.10 -8.40
C CYS A 220 2.09 11.17 -9.72
N ILE A 221 1.94 10.03 -10.38
CA ILE A 221 1.42 9.95 -11.74
C ILE A 221 -0.02 9.47 -11.69
N LEU A 222 -0.93 10.22 -12.34
CA LEU A 222 -2.32 9.83 -12.50
C LEU A 222 -2.49 9.09 -13.83
N GLU A 223 -2.97 7.85 -13.76
CA GLU A 223 -3.28 7.01 -14.91
C GLU A 223 -4.77 6.66 -14.95
N LYS A 224 -5.23 6.29 -16.15
CA LYS A 224 -6.55 5.71 -16.36
C LYS A 224 -6.38 4.23 -16.63
N LYS A 225 -7.10 3.44 -15.88
CA LYS A 225 -7.07 1.99 -15.89
C LYS A 225 -8.46 1.45 -16.20
N ASN A 226 -8.54 0.42 -17.02
CA ASN A 226 -9.80 -0.28 -17.27
C ASN A 226 -9.80 -1.57 -16.45
N VAL A 227 -10.64 -1.63 -15.43
CA VAL A 227 -10.79 -2.79 -14.56
C VAL A 227 -12.27 -3.15 -14.49
N PHE A 228 -12.58 -4.43 -14.74
CA PHE A 228 -13.96 -4.94 -14.69
C PHE A 228 -14.95 -4.10 -15.52
N SER A 229 -14.53 -3.68 -16.73
CA SER A 229 -15.31 -2.84 -17.65
C SER A 229 -15.58 -1.41 -17.15
N SER A 230 -14.87 -0.97 -16.12
CA SER A 230 -14.95 0.39 -15.58
C SER A 230 -13.63 1.12 -15.75
N ASN A 231 -13.71 2.38 -16.23
CA ASN A 231 -12.56 3.28 -16.28
C ASN A 231 -12.34 3.91 -14.89
N ILE A 232 -11.28 3.53 -14.21
CA ILE A 232 -10.91 4.11 -12.92
C ILE A 232 -9.65 4.95 -13.04
N LYS A 233 -9.50 5.88 -12.10
CA LYS A 233 -8.26 6.65 -11.93
C LYS A 233 -7.40 5.96 -10.89
N VAL A 234 -6.14 5.72 -11.24
CA VAL A 234 -5.11 5.22 -10.33
C VAL A 234 -3.94 6.19 -10.27
N TRP A 235 -3.31 6.25 -9.14
CA TRP A 235 -2.09 7.03 -8.89
C TRP A 235 -0.93 6.07 -8.70
N LEU A 236 0.17 6.33 -9.39
CA LEU A 236 1.45 5.69 -9.13
C LEU A 236 2.30 6.63 -8.28
N PHE A 237 2.54 6.27 -7.04
CA PHE A 237 3.46 6.97 -6.15
C PHE A 237 4.84 6.32 -6.29
N ILE A 238 5.80 7.09 -6.82
CA ILE A 238 7.16 6.62 -7.07
C ILE A 238 8.07 7.20 -6.00
N LEU A 239 8.47 6.36 -5.06
CA LEU A 239 9.35 6.70 -3.96
C LEU A 239 10.75 6.19 -4.27
N LYS A 240 11.75 7.05 -4.12
CA LYS A 240 13.16 6.68 -4.21
C LYS A 240 13.77 6.65 -2.80
N LYS A 241 14.43 5.56 -2.44
CA LYS A 241 15.18 5.50 -1.19
C LYS A 241 16.43 6.36 -1.28
N ILE A 242 16.55 7.34 -0.39
CA ILE A 242 17.66 8.31 -0.38
C ILE A 242 18.57 8.17 0.83
N SER A 243 18.15 7.41 1.85
CA SER A 243 18.92 7.19 3.07
C SER A 243 18.54 5.87 3.75
N ASN A 244 19.50 5.28 4.45
CA ASN A 244 19.31 4.12 5.33
C ASN A 244 19.09 4.53 6.80
N VAL A 245 19.13 5.83 7.10
CA VAL A 245 18.97 6.33 8.48
C VAL A 245 17.53 6.14 8.92
N LYS A 246 17.32 5.43 10.02
CA LYS A 246 16.04 5.30 10.72
C LYS A 246 16.06 6.28 11.91
N PHE A 247 15.02 7.11 12.05
CA PHE A 247 14.81 7.97 13.20
C PHE A 247 13.70 7.41 14.10
#